data_588b4b76001a17de06e6d81e36e696e0
#
_entry.id   588b4b76001a17de06e6d81e36e696e0
#
_cell.length_a   1.000
_cell.length_b   1.000
_cell.length_c   1.000
_cell.angle_alpha   90.00
_cell.angle_beta   90.00
_cell.angle_gamma   90.00
#
_symmetry.space_group_name_H-M   'P 1'
#
loop_
_entity.id
_entity.type
_entity.pdbx_description
1 polymer ?
#
loop_
_entity_poly.entity_id
_entity_poly.type
_entity_poly.pdbx_seq_one_letter_code
_entity_poly.pdbx_strand_id
1 'polypeptide(L)'
;LRNVHQPLNTGLIHDSNRLMLLDLVHRAGAQAIDLGITPDDPASLRSALSQAASVSDLVISSGGVSVGEADHTRKVLDELGEIKFWRLAIKPGRPLAYGFIKKEDKSQAPFFGLPGNPVASYVTFLAIVRYALARRAGQDPLVTAPSIRARLLKATAKNVGRTEYLRCWLRPADDGGWNAEVM
;
A
#
# COMPACT_ATOMS: atom_id res chain seq x y z
N LEU A 1 -17.29 -4.00 2.00
CA LEU A 1 -16.32 -4.96 2.57
C LEU A 1 -16.89 -5.63 3.82
N ARG A 2 -16.38 -6.82 4.14
CA ARG A 2 -16.69 -7.59 5.36
C ARG A 2 -15.41 -8.15 5.98
N ASN A 3 -15.41 -8.29 7.30
CA ASN A 3 -14.34 -9.00 7.99
C ASN A 3 -14.35 -10.49 7.62
N VAL A 4 -13.18 -11.14 7.66
CA VAL A 4 -13.02 -12.55 7.23
C VAL A 4 -13.89 -13.55 7.99
N HIS A 5 -14.30 -13.24 9.20
CA HIS A 5 -15.18 -14.08 10.03
C HIS A 5 -16.69 -13.82 9.83
N GLN A 6 -17.05 -12.82 9.02
CA GLN A 6 -18.44 -12.49 8.75
C GLN A 6 -18.92 -13.20 7.49
N PRO A 7 -20.17 -13.68 7.46
CA PRO A 7 -20.76 -14.26 6.25
C PRO A 7 -20.83 -13.24 5.12
N LEU A 8 -20.59 -13.71 3.89
CA LEU A 8 -20.73 -12.91 2.68
C LEU A 8 -22.18 -12.99 2.18
N ASN A 9 -22.77 -11.82 1.96
CA ASN A 9 -24.00 -11.67 1.19
C ASN A 9 -23.65 -11.27 -0.26
N THR A 10 -24.60 -11.39 -1.17
CA THR A 10 -24.44 -11.00 -2.58
C THR A 10 -23.92 -9.56 -2.69
N GLY A 11 -22.90 -9.35 -3.50
CA GLY A 11 -22.27 -8.04 -3.73
C GLY A 11 -21.21 -7.63 -2.69
N LEU A 12 -20.91 -8.48 -1.70
CA LEU A 12 -19.88 -8.20 -0.70
C LEU A 12 -18.66 -9.07 -0.92
N ILE A 13 -17.49 -8.58 -0.51
CA ILE A 13 -16.21 -9.29 -0.49
C ILE A 13 -15.55 -9.15 0.87
N HIS A 14 -14.69 -10.11 1.23
CA HIS A 14 -13.87 -9.98 2.42
C HIS A 14 -12.74 -8.97 2.23
N ASP A 15 -12.41 -8.27 3.31
CA ASP A 15 -11.27 -7.35 3.37
C ASP A 15 -9.96 -8.14 3.52
N SER A 16 -9.37 -8.49 2.39
CA SER A 16 -8.06 -9.16 2.35
C SER A 16 -6.89 -8.16 2.45
N ASN A 17 -7.10 -6.89 2.03
CA ASN A 17 -6.04 -5.90 2.05
C ASN A 17 -5.58 -5.58 3.47
N ARG A 18 -6.49 -5.44 4.40
CA ARG A 18 -6.18 -5.11 5.79
C ARG A 18 -5.25 -6.15 6.41
N LEU A 19 -5.59 -7.45 6.31
CA LEU A 19 -4.75 -8.53 6.84
C LEU A 19 -3.38 -8.59 6.17
N MET A 20 -3.34 -8.45 4.86
CA MET A 20 -2.10 -8.39 4.10
C MET A 20 -1.21 -7.22 4.53
N LEU A 21 -1.78 -6.03 4.69
CA LEU A 21 -1.03 -4.84 5.08
C LEU A 21 -0.52 -4.93 6.53
N LEU A 22 -1.30 -5.49 7.45
CA LEU A 22 -0.86 -5.76 8.83
C LEU A 22 0.38 -6.66 8.85
N ASP A 23 0.37 -7.77 8.08
CA ASP A 23 1.52 -8.67 7.96
C ASP A 23 2.72 -7.97 7.32
N LEU A 24 2.52 -7.19 6.27
CA LEU A 24 3.59 -6.46 5.60
C LEU A 24 4.24 -5.39 6.49
N VAL A 25 3.46 -4.66 7.28
CA VAL A 25 3.97 -3.69 8.27
C VAL A 25 4.81 -4.40 9.33
N HIS A 26 4.31 -5.54 9.86
CA HIS A 26 5.04 -6.35 10.81
C HIS A 26 6.37 -6.87 10.24
N ARG A 27 6.36 -7.42 9.02
CA ARG A 27 7.58 -7.86 8.31
C ARG A 27 8.56 -6.73 8.02
N ALA A 28 8.08 -5.50 7.92
CA ALA A 28 8.93 -4.32 7.79
C ALA A 28 9.54 -3.86 9.13
N GLY A 29 9.32 -4.61 10.24
CA GLY A 29 9.85 -4.30 11.56
C GLY A 29 9.08 -3.21 12.32
N ALA A 30 7.86 -2.88 11.89
CA ALA A 30 7.02 -1.88 12.53
C ALA A 30 5.83 -2.53 13.27
N GLN A 31 5.31 -1.84 14.29
CA GLN A 31 4.09 -2.26 14.97
C GLN A 31 2.87 -1.76 14.18
N ALA A 32 1.98 -2.67 13.82
CA ALA A 32 0.72 -2.33 13.17
C ALA A 32 -0.39 -2.10 14.20
N ILE A 33 -1.11 -0.99 14.05
CA ILE A 33 -2.33 -0.67 14.81
C ILE A 33 -3.51 -0.83 13.85
N ASP A 34 -4.36 -1.81 14.12
CA ASP A 34 -5.51 -2.15 13.29
C ASP A 34 -6.75 -1.35 13.71
N LEU A 35 -7.20 -0.43 12.85
CA LEU A 35 -8.41 0.37 13.08
C LEU A 35 -9.66 -0.20 12.38
N GLY A 36 -9.54 -1.35 11.72
CA GLY A 36 -10.65 -2.05 11.10
C GLY A 36 -11.08 -1.46 9.75
N ILE A 37 -12.37 -1.66 9.43
CA ILE A 37 -13.01 -1.17 8.21
C ILE A 37 -13.80 0.09 8.55
N THR A 38 -13.46 1.20 7.89
CA THR A 38 -14.17 2.47 8.04
C THR A 38 -15.34 2.54 7.04
N PRO A 39 -16.54 2.93 7.46
CA PRO A 39 -17.63 3.24 6.55
C PRO A 39 -17.26 4.33 5.54
N ASP A 40 -17.86 4.26 4.35
CA ASP A 40 -17.59 5.20 3.26
C ASP A 40 -18.49 6.46 3.39
N ASP A 41 -18.35 7.14 4.53
CA ASP A 41 -18.97 8.43 4.80
C ASP A 41 -17.94 9.43 5.37
N PRO A 42 -18.10 10.74 5.08
CA PRO A 42 -17.11 11.76 5.47
C PRO A 42 -16.84 11.86 6.97
N ALA A 43 -17.84 11.65 7.81
CA ALA A 43 -17.70 11.79 9.27
C ALA A 43 -16.87 10.62 9.84
N SER A 44 -17.21 9.39 9.44
CA SER A 44 -16.47 8.17 9.84
C SER A 44 -15.02 8.22 9.33
N LEU A 45 -14.81 8.63 8.08
CA LEU A 45 -13.47 8.77 7.50
C LEU A 45 -12.63 9.80 8.27
N ARG A 46 -13.20 10.98 8.55
CA ARG A 46 -12.51 12.03 9.33
C ARG A 46 -12.12 11.51 10.70
N SER A 47 -13.04 10.90 11.42
CA SER A 47 -12.81 10.36 12.77
C SER A 47 -11.71 9.29 12.74
N ALA A 48 -11.79 8.31 11.84
CA ALA A 48 -10.82 7.24 11.74
C ALA A 48 -9.42 7.74 11.37
N LEU A 49 -9.30 8.67 10.41
CA LEU A 49 -8.01 9.22 9.99
C LEU A 49 -7.38 10.10 11.07
N SER A 50 -8.17 10.93 11.78
CA SER A 50 -7.69 11.71 12.90
C SER A 50 -7.21 10.82 14.04
N GLN A 51 -7.99 9.78 14.40
CA GLN A 51 -7.59 8.79 15.39
C GLN A 51 -6.31 8.07 14.96
N ALA A 52 -6.23 7.60 13.71
CA ALA A 52 -5.03 6.96 13.18
C ALA A 52 -3.79 7.84 13.35
N ALA A 53 -3.89 9.11 12.94
CA ALA A 53 -2.79 10.06 13.06
C ALA A 53 -2.37 10.32 14.50
N SER A 54 -3.32 10.39 15.43
CA SER A 54 -3.02 10.67 16.84
C SER A 54 -2.22 9.57 17.55
N VAL A 55 -2.45 8.30 17.15
CA VAL A 55 -1.87 7.11 17.82
C VAL A 55 -0.71 6.47 17.07
N SER A 56 -0.35 6.98 15.88
CA SER A 56 0.68 6.34 15.05
C SER A 56 1.69 7.33 14.46
N ASP A 57 2.83 6.79 14.05
CA ASP A 57 3.91 7.54 13.38
C ASP A 57 3.70 7.62 11.87
N LEU A 58 2.85 6.77 11.30
CA LEU A 58 2.54 6.70 9.88
C LEU A 58 1.17 6.05 9.69
N VAL A 59 0.35 6.61 8.82
CA VAL A 59 -1.00 6.12 8.53
C VAL A 59 -1.05 5.47 7.14
N ILE A 60 -1.67 4.29 7.06
CA ILE A 60 -1.92 3.59 5.80
C ILE A 60 -3.41 3.34 5.66
N SER A 61 -3.98 3.69 4.51
CA SER A 61 -5.33 3.26 4.12
C SER A 61 -5.29 2.43 2.85
N SER A 62 -6.30 1.60 2.64
CA SER A 62 -6.48 0.83 1.41
C SER A 62 -7.88 1.04 0.86
N GLY A 63 -7.98 1.37 -0.42
CA GLY A 63 -9.21 1.81 -1.07
C GLY A 63 -9.44 3.33 -0.97
N GLY A 64 -10.51 3.82 -1.59
CA GLY A 64 -10.88 5.24 -1.55
C GLY A 64 -9.96 6.21 -2.32
N VAL A 65 -8.93 5.70 -3.01
CA VAL A 65 -7.97 6.54 -3.77
C VAL A 65 -8.16 6.48 -5.29
N SER A 66 -9.22 5.82 -5.75
CA SER A 66 -9.55 5.73 -7.18
C SER A 66 -10.28 6.98 -7.66
N VAL A 67 -10.08 7.33 -8.93
CA VAL A 67 -10.61 8.57 -9.54
C VAL A 67 -12.14 8.69 -9.59
N GLY A 68 -12.93 7.65 -9.28
CA GLY A 68 -14.40 7.66 -9.32
C GLY A 68 -15.08 7.73 -7.94
N GLU A 69 -14.44 7.21 -6.89
CA GLU A 69 -14.98 7.21 -5.51
C GLU A 69 -14.33 8.31 -4.64
N ALA A 70 -13.38 9.03 -5.22
CA ALA A 70 -12.42 9.88 -4.53
C ALA A 70 -12.98 11.22 -4.02
N ASP A 71 -14.22 11.62 -4.33
CA ASP A 71 -14.63 12.98 -4.02
C ASP A 71 -14.80 13.21 -2.50
N HIS A 72 -15.41 12.28 -1.77
CA HIS A 72 -15.57 12.39 -0.32
C HIS A 72 -14.23 12.17 0.42
N THR A 73 -13.50 11.12 0.07
CA THR A 73 -12.21 10.82 0.67
C THR A 73 -11.22 11.96 0.44
N ARG A 74 -11.20 12.51 -0.77
CA ARG A 74 -10.34 13.63 -1.12
C ARG A 74 -10.66 14.87 -0.29
N LYS A 75 -11.93 15.25 -0.18
CA LYS A 75 -12.35 16.40 0.63
C LYS A 75 -11.93 16.26 2.10
N VAL A 76 -12.16 15.08 2.69
CA VAL A 76 -11.77 14.80 4.08
C VAL A 76 -10.25 14.89 4.25
N LEU A 77 -9.49 14.34 3.30
CA LEU A 77 -8.03 14.38 3.37
C LEU A 77 -7.48 15.81 3.19
N ASP A 78 -8.08 16.61 2.31
CA ASP A 78 -7.71 18.03 2.11
C ASP A 78 -8.02 18.88 3.36
N GLU A 79 -9.05 18.52 4.14
CA GLU A 79 -9.36 19.18 5.43
C GLU A 79 -8.38 18.77 6.54
N LEU A 80 -7.94 17.51 6.56
CA LEU A 80 -7.07 16.97 7.62
C LEU A 80 -5.60 17.31 7.44
N GLY A 81 -5.17 17.67 6.21
CA GLY A 81 -3.76 17.91 5.97
C GLY A 81 -3.41 18.29 4.54
N GLU A 82 -2.17 18.04 4.17
CA GLU A 82 -1.67 18.25 2.81
C GLU A 82 -1.50 16.90 2.10
N ILE A 83 -2.53 16.46 1.39
CA ILE A 83 -2.52 15.18 0.70
C ILE A 83 -2.67 15.37 -0.80
N LYS A 84 -1.80 14.74 -1.56
CA LYS A 84 -1.78 14.78 -3.02
C LYS A 84 -2.09 13.40 -3.59
N PHE A 85 -2.92 13.38 -4.62
CA PHE A 85 -3.23 12.16 -5.35
C PHE A 85 -2.32 12.04 -6.57
N TRP A 86 -1.60 10.92 -6.66
CA TRP A 86 -0.61 10.67 -7.69
C TRP A 86 -1.04 9.55 -8.62
N ARG A 87 -0.61 9.66 -9.86
CA ARG A 87 -0.65 8.58 -10.83
C ARG A 87 0.77 8.10 -11.07
N LEU A 88 1.18 7.09 -10.33
CA LEU A 88 2.52 6.54 -10.43
C LEU A 88 2.75 5.87 -11.79
N ALA A 89 3.98 5.98 -12.31
CA ALA A 89 4.39 5.30 -13.53
C ALA A 89 4.78 3.83 -13.25
N ILE A 90 3.95 3.10 -12.50
CA ILE A 90 4.12 1.69 -12.17
C ILE A 90 2.90 0.85 -12.59
N LYS A 91 3.08 -0.46 -12.70
CA LYS A 91 2.02 -1.43 -12.97
C LYS A 91 2.37 -2.76 -12.26
N PRO A 92 1.43 -3.28 -11.43
CA PRO A 92 0.23 -2.65 -10.89
C PRO A 92 0.56 -1.56 -9.85
N GLY A 93 -0.44 -0.75 -9.45
CA GLY A 93 -0.28 0.22 -8.37
C GLY A 93 -0.24 1.69 -8.82
N ARG A 94 -0.93 2.02 -9.92
CA ARG A 94 -0.94 3.38 -10.48
C ARG A 94 -1.47 4.47 -9.54
N PRO A 95 -2.65 4.31 -8.85
CA PRO A 95 -3.14 5.34 -7.93
C PRO A 95 -2.41 5.28 -6.59
N LEU A 96 -2.05 6.43 -6.07
CA LEU A 96 -1.50 6.63 -4.73
C LEU A 96 -1.97 7.97 -4.19
N ALA A 97 -2.46 8.02 -2.95
CA ALA A 97 -2.55 9.25 -2.19
C ALA A 97 -1.37 9.30 -1.21
N TYR A 98 -0.69 10.44 -1.14
CA TYR A 98 0.44 10.64 -0.25
C TYR A 98 0.45 12.06 0.29
N GLY A 99 0.80 12.20 1.54
CA GLY A 99 0.95 13.49 2.21
C GLY A 99 1.07 13.36 3.71
N PHE A 100 0.54 14.34 4.42
CA PHE A 100 0.65 14.45 5.87
C PHE A 100 -0.69 14.82 6.48
N ILE A 101 -1.10 14.12 7.53
CA ILE A 101 -2.26 14.44 8.36
C ILE A 101 -1.76 15.25 9.56
N LYS A 102 -2.39 16.39 9.83
CA LYS A 102 -2.10 17.25 11.00
C LYS A 102 -2.63 16.58 12.26
N LYS A 103 -1.82 16.61 13.33
CA LYS A 103 -2.20 16.18 14.66
C LYS A 103 -2.60 17.39 15.52
N GLU A 104 -3.27 17.14 16.65
CA GLU A 104 -3.67 18.21 17.58
C GLU A 104 -2.49 18.97 18.17
N ASP A 105 -1.36 18.31 18.41
CA ASP A 105 -0.10 18.89 18.88
C ASP A 105 0.67 19.67 17.81
N LYS A 106 0.08 19.91 16.64
CA LYS A 106 0.66 20.54 15.43
C LYS A 106 1.76 19.72 14.73
N SER A 107 2.10 18.55 15.23
CA SER A 107 2.94 17.60 14.48
C SER A 107 2.15 16.99 13.32
N GLN A 108 2.83 16.18 12.50
CA GLN A 108 2.22 15.59 11.31
C GLN A 108 2.55 14.10 11.23
N ALA A 109 1.57 13.28 10.83
CA ALA A 109 1.76 11.89 10.47
C ALA A 109 1.79 11.73 8.95
N PRO A 110 2.83 11.11 8.35
CA PRO A 110 2.79 10.71 6.96
C PRO A 110 1.59 9.80 6.68
N PHE A 111 0.93 10.01 5.56
CA PHE A 111 -0.23 9.25 5.11
C PHE A 111 0.05 8.62 3.75
N PHE A 112 -0.32 7.34 3.60
CA PHE A 112 -0.29 6.60 2.34
C PHE A 112 -1.65 5.96 2.10
N GLY A 113 -2.35 6.43 1.07
CA GLY A 113 -3.57 5.81 0.57
C GLY A 113 -3.24 4.87 -0.59
N LEU A 114 -3.46 3.58 -0.40
CA LEU A 114 -3.11 2.54 -1.34
C LEU A 114 -4.31 2.12 -2.20
N PRO A 115 -4.08 1.53 -3.39
CA PRO A 115 -5.14 1.02 -4.23
C PRO A 115 -6.03 -0.02 -3.54
N GLY A 116 -7.32 -0.08 -3.89
CA GLY A 116 -8.22 -1.13 -3.41
C GLY A 116 -7.93 -2.52 -3.97
N ASN A 117 -7.30 -2.62 -5.16
CA ASN A 117 -6.88 -3.91 -5.72
C ASN A 117 -5.73 -4.52 -4.88
N PRO A 118 -5.86 -5.77 -4.37
CA PRO A 118 -4.87 -6.37 -3.47
C PRO A 118 -3.46 -6.45 -4.04
N VAL A 119 -3.32 -6.86 -5.30
CA VAL A 119 -2.00 -6.96 -5.94
C VAL A 119 -1.35 -5.59 -6.11
N ALA A 120 -2.15 -4.58 -6.46
CA ALA A 120 -1.67 -3.21 -6.58
C ALA A 120 -1.27 -2.63 -5.22
N SER A 121 -2.06 -2.87 -4.17
CA SER A 121 -1.76 -2.47 -2.80
C SER A 121 -0.46 -3.11 -2.29
N TYR A 122 -0.31 -4.42 -2.50
CA TYR A 122 0.91 -5.16 -2.17
C TYR A 122 2.15 -4.58 -2.84
N VAL A 123 2.10 -4.39 -4.16
CA VAL A 123 3.24 -3.84 -4.94
C VAL A 123 3.56 -2.41 -4.50
N THR A 124 2.55 -1.57 -4.30
CA THR A 124 2.75 -0.18 -3.85
C THR A 124 3.36 -0.13 -2.45
N PHE A 125 2.92 -1.02 -1.55
CA PHE A 125 3.55 -1.15 -0.23
C PHE A 125 5.03 -1.49 -0.36
N LEU A 126 5.39 -2.53 -1.09
CA LEU A 126 6.78 -2.97 -1.25
C LEU A 126 7.66 -1.93 -1.96
N ALA A 127 7.11 -1.24 -2.96
CA ALA A 127 7.87 -0.29 -3.77
C ALA A 127 8.03 1.09 -3.09
N ILE A 128 7.16 1.46 -2.14
CA ILE A 128 7.12 2.81 -1.57
C ILE A 128 7.03 2.80 -0.06
N VAL A 129 5.96 2.22 0.52
CA VAL A 129 5.67 2.35 1.96
C VAL A 129 6.75 1.71 2.82
N ARG A 130 7.25 0.55 2.41
CA ARG A 130 8.34 -0.14 3.11
C ARG A 130 9.58 0.74 3.29
N TYR A 131 9.93 1.51 2.26
CA TYR A 131 11.07 2.44 2.34
C TYR A 131 10.82 3.60 3.29
N ALA A 132 9.57 4.09 3.35
CA ALA A 132 9.18 5.11 4.32
C ALA A 132 9.25 4.59 5.76
N LEU A 133 8.80 3.35 6.01
CA LEU A 133 8.92 2.69 7.32
C LEU A 133 10.38 2.50 7.73
N ALA A 134 11.23 1.98 6.84
CA ALA A 134 12.66 1.80 7.10
C ALA A 134 13.34 3.15 7.45
N ARG A 135 13.03 4.21 6.71
CA ARG A 135 13.54 5.54 6.97
C ARG A 135 13.09 6.09 8.32
N ARG A 136 11.84 5.87 8.70
CA ARG A 136 11.31 6.24 10.04
C ARG A 136 11.98 5.49 11.16
N ALA A 137 12.35 4.24 10.93
CA ALA A 137 13.11 3.41 11.88
C ALA A 137 14.62 3.73 11.91
N GLY A 138 15.08 4.76 11.20
CA GLY A 138 16.51 5.11 11.15
C GLY A 138 17.37 4.15 10.32
N GLN A 139 16.75 3.26 9.52
CA GLN A 139 17.45 2.32 8.66
C GLN A 139 17.75 2.95 7.29
N ASP A 140 18.83 2.47 6.63
CA ASP A 140 19.05 2.80 5.23
C ASP A 140 18.07 2.02 4.35
N PRO A 141 17.12 2.69 3.69
CA PRO A 141 16.12 2.02 2.90
C PRO A 141 16.67 1.28 1.66
N LEU A 142 17.88 1.62 1.19
CA LEU A 142 18.51 0.96 0.04
C LEU A 142 19.03 -0.44 0.37
N VAL A 143 19.34 -0.71 1.65
CA VAL A 143 19.88 -1.99 2.12
C VAL A 143 18.77 -3.01 2.43
N THR A 144 17.52 -2.57 2.61
CA THR A 144 16.44 -3.40 3.15
C THR A 144 15.76 -4.32 2.12
N ALA A 145 16.07 -4.21 0.83
CA ALA A 145 15.46 -5.02 -0.20
C ALA A 145 16.47 -6.00 -0.81
N PRO A 146 16.42 -7.28 -0.46
CA PRO A 146 17.24 -8.27 -1.13
C PRO A 146 16.87 -8.31 -2.62
N SER A 147 17.89 -8.27 -3.48
CA SER A 147 17.71 -8.43 -4.91
C SER A 147 18.62 -9.55 -5.42
N ILE A 148 18.10 -10.37 -6.31
CA ILE A 148 18.86 -11.42 -6.98
C ILE A 148 18.76 -11.23 -8.48
N ARG A 149 19.80 -11.64 -9.19
CA ARG A 149 19.76 -11.71 -10.66
C ARG A 149 19.23 -13.07 -11.07
N ALA A 150 18.29 -13.10 -12.02
CA ALA A 150 17.74 -14.33 -12.55
C ALA A 150 17.64 -14.24 -14.09
N ARG A 151 17.84 -15.38 -14.76
CA ARG A 151 17.61 -15.49 -16.20
C ARG A 151 16.11 -15.62 -16.48
N LEU A 152 15.57 -14.78 -17.32
CA LEU A 152 14.19 -14.87 -17.74
C LEU A 152 14.04 -16.03 -18.74
N LEU A 153 13.19 -17.01 -18.45
CA LEU A 153 13.02 -18.22 -19.27
C LEU A 153 12.25 -17.97 -20.56
N LYS A 154 11.37 -16.96 -20.58
CA LYS A 154 10.57 -16.59 -21.76
C LYS A 154 10.66 -15.09 -21.97
N ALA A 155 10.76 -14.70 -23.24
CA ALA A 155 10.71 -13.28 -23.60
C ALA A 155 9.37 -12.67 -23.13
N THR A 156 9.45 -11.50 -22.52
CA THR A 156 8.29 -10.79 -22.00
C THR A 156 8.21 -9.42 -22.67
N ALA A 157 7.08 -9.16 -23.34
CA ALA A 157 6.84 -7.86 -23.93
C ALA A 157 6.59 -6.82 -22.84
N LYS A 158 7.19 -5.65 -22.97
CA LYS A 158 7.04 -4.53 -22.07
C LYS A 158 6.69 -3.27 -22.83
N ASN A 159 5.64 -2.57 -22.35
CA ASN A 159 5.33 -1.25 -22.86
C ASN A 159 6.23 -0.18 -22.22
N VAL A 160 6.67 0.77 -23.03
CA VAL A 160 7.46 1.92 -22.59
C VAL A 160 6.62 2.84 -21.68
N GLY A 161 7.26 3.56 -20.78
CA GLY A 161 6.64 4.62 -19.96
C GLY A 161 6.22 4.24 -18.56
N ARG A 162 6.25 2.94 -18.18
CA ARG A 162 5.95 2.50 -16.80
C ARG A 162 6.90 1.41 -16.34
N THR A 163 7.23 1.41 -15.06
CA THR A 163 7.90 0.25 -14.42
C THR A 163 6.86 -0.83 -14.14
N GLU A 164 7.09 -2.04 -14.67
CA GLU A 164 6.21 -3.17 -14.43
C GLU A 164 6.81 -4.13 -13.41
N TYR A 165 6.02 -4.46 -12.39
CA TYR A 165 6.35 -5.46 -11.37
C TYR A 165 5.60 -6.74 -11.73
N LEU A 166 6.34 -7.75 -12.17
CA LEU A 166 5.80 -9.04 -12.58
C LEU A 166 6.02 -10.07 -11.47
N ARG A 167 4.99 -10.86 -11.19
CA ARG A 167 5.15 -12.03 -10.34
C ARG A 167 5.86 -13.12 -11.13
N CYS A 168 6.80 -13.80 -10.52
CA CYS A 168 7.50 -14.89 -11.15
C CYS A 168 7.78 -16.02 -10.16
N TRP A 169 7.92 -17.21 -10.69
CA TRP A 169 8.53 -18.33 -9.98
C TRP A 169 10.05 -18.24 -10.15
N LEU A 170 10.79 -18.38 -9.04
CA LEU A 170 12.23 -18.51 -9.05
C LEU A 170 12.60 -19.97 -8.87
N ARG A 171 13.49 -20.46 -9.71
CA ARG A 171 14.02 -21.82 -9.64
C ARG A 171 15.53 -21.79 -9.74
N PRO A 172 16.25 -22.64 -9.00
CA PRO A 172 17.69 -22.81 -9.21
C PRO A 172 17.95 -23.20 -10.67
N ALA A 173 19.05 -22.70 -11.21
CA ALA A 173 19.57 -23.09 -12.53
C ALA A 173 20.76 -24.04 -12.36
N ASP A 174 21.02 -24.89 -13.35
CA ASP A 174 22.12 -25.89 -13.31
C ASP A 174 23.51 -25.24 -13.19
N ASP A 175 23.65 -23.98 -13.60
CA ASP A 175 24.87 -23.18 -13.52
C ASP A 175 25.08 -22.49 -12.17
N GLY A 176 24.26 -22.81 -11.17
CA GLY A 176 24.30 -22.20 -9.83
C GLY A 176 23.60 -20.84 -9.74
N GLY A 177 23.04 -20.35 -10.83
CA GLY A 177 22.25 -19.12 -10.88
C GLY A 177 20.76 -19.36 -10.59
N TRP A 178 19.92 -18.42 -11.02
CA TRP A 178 18.47 -18.47 -10.88
C TRP A 178 17.76 -18.29 -12.22
N ASN A 179 16.73 -19.04 -12.42
CA ASN A 179 15.77 -18.88 -13.50
C ASN A 179 14.49 -18.23 -12.98
N ALA A 180 13.91 -17.31 -13.77
CA ALA A 180 12.64 -16.65 -13.48
C ALA A 180 11.62 -16.98 -14.57
N GLU A 181 10.46 -17.50 -14.15
CA GLU A 181 9.31 -17.73 -15.04
C GLU A 181 8.17 -16.80 -14.61
N VAL A 182 7.75 -15.91 -15.53
CA VAL A 182 6.64 -14.98 -15.30
C VAL A 182 5.32 -15.75 -15.22
N MET A 183 4.50 -15.44 -14.20
CA MET A 183 3.19 -16.04 -13.96
C MET A 183 2.10 -15.43 -14.84
#